data_8f42c999b30d567488de97f6e76eb0ce
#
_entry.id   8f42c999b30d567488de97f6e76eb0ce
#
_cell.length_a   1.000
_cell.length_b   1.000
_cell.length_c   1.000
_cell.angle_alpha   90.00
_cell.angle_beta   90.00
_cell.angle_gamma   90.00
#
_symmetry.space_group_name_H-M   'P 1'
#
loop_
_entity.id
_entity.type
_entity.pdbx_description
1 polymer ?
#
loop_
_entity_poly.entity_id
_entity_poly.type
_entity_poly.pdbx_seq_one_letter_code
_entity_poly.pdbx_strand_id
1 'polypeptide(L)'
;MPRVEIEINPVNRITTDAIGPPGKRVFYILAENDEQTVTLIAEKFQIQSLSAGIEQFLVEIAGKFPELQEASPDYDQDVMEIKPPVDPLFRLTDIGLGYNADEDMVILVIHELMPDGTEEEPGIVRIWCTRSQLRALGHWGIEVVNRGRPICPQCGQPEEPEGHFCVKKNGGHKRN
;
A
#
# COMPACT_ATOMS: atom_id res chain seq x y z
N MET A 1 20.14 11.84 -14.49
CA MET A 1 18.81 12.36 -14.11
C MET A 1 17.77 11.25 -14.15
N PRO A 2 16.86 11.20 -13.18
CA PRO A 2 15.76 10.24 -13.27
C PRO A 2 14.92 10.48 -14.53
N ARG A 3 14.42 9.40 -15.11
CA ARG A 3 13.56 9.45 -16.28
C ARG A 3 12.30 10.31 -16.03
N VAL A 4 11.77 10.19 -14.84
CA VAL A 4 10.67 11.02 -14.37
C VAL A 4 10.89 11.28 -12.87
N GLU A 5 10.60 12.50 -12.44
CA GLU A 5 10.73 12.86 -11.03
C GLU A 5 9.53 13.69 -10.64
N ILE A 6 8.74 13.18 -9.71
CA ILE A 6 7.50 13.81 -9.27
C ILE A 6 7.53 13.95 -7.75
N GLU A 7 7.10 15.11 -7.26
CA GLU A 7 6.91 15.33 -5.83
C GLU A 7 5.50 15.82 -5.60
N ILE A 8 4.79 15.16 -4.67
CA ILE A 8 3.46 15.57 -4.23
C ILE A 8 3.59 15.97 -2.76
N ASN A 9 3.48 17.26 -2.50
CA ASN A 9 3.70 17.83 -1.16
C ASN A 9 2.76 19.00 -0.88
N PRO A 10 1.77 18.86 0.00
CA PRO A 10 1.33 17.61 0.59
C PRO A 10 0.34 16.87 -0.30
N VAL A 11 0.13 15.60 0.00
CA VAL A 11 -0.91 14.82 -0.64
C VAL A 11 -2.26 15.12 0.02
N ASN A 12 -3.33 15.16 -0.78
CA ASN A 12 -4.69 15.25 -0.26
C ASN A 12 -5.24 13.85 0.01
N ARG A 13 -4.91 12.91 -0.87
CA ARG A 13 -5.33 11.51 -0.75
C ARG A 13 -4.19 10.60 -1.14
N ILE A 14 -3.89 9.63 -0.30
CA ILE A 14 -2.98 8.53 -0.61
C ILE A 14 -3.69 7.23 -0.28
N THR A 15 -3.69 6.31 -1.23
CA THR A 15 -4.39 5.04 -1.06
C THR A 15 -3.76 3.93 -1.89
N THR A 16 -4.22 2.72 -1.64
CA THR A 16 -3.90 1.55 -2.43
C THR A 16 -5.20 0.80 -2.68
N ASP A 17 -5.26 0.05 -3.77
CA ASP A 17 -6.40 -0.80 -4.06
C ASP A 17 -5.99 -1.84 -5.09
N ALA A 18 -6.84 -2.82 -5.28
CA ALA A 18 -6.64 -3.87 -6.28
C ALA A 18 -7.85 -3.90 -7.19
N ILE A 19 -7.59 -3.96 -8.49
CA ILE A 19 -8.62 -3.96 -9.53
C ILE A 19 -8.53 -5.26 -10.32
N GLY A 20 -9.67 -5.90 -10.53
CA GLY A 20 -9.77 -7.15 -11.26
C GLY A 20 -10.35 -8.27 -10.43
N PRO A 21 -10.67 -9.41 -11.06
CA PRO A 21 -11.24 -10.56 -10.36
C PRO A 21 -10.19 -11.26 -9.49
N PRO A 22 -10.60 -12.02 -8.47
CA PRO A 22 -9.67 -12.79 -7.65
C PRO A 22 -8.72 -13.63 -8.51
N GLY A 23 -7.43 -13.61 -8.16
CA GLY A 23 -6.38 -14.31 -8.91
C GLY A 23 -5.82 -13.54 -10.09
N LYS A 24 -6.49 -12.46 -10.52
CA LYS A 24 -6.05 -11.61 -11.63
C LYS A 24 -6.06 -10.14 -11.27
N ARG A 25 -5.96 -9.84 -9.97
CA ARG A 25 -5.98 -8.44 -9.50
C ARG A 25 -4.64 -7.78 -9.74
N VAL A 26 -4.71 -6.52 -10.14
CA VAL A 26 -3.55 -5.64 -10.23
C VAL A 26 -3.63 -4.65 -9.07
N PHE A 27 -2.54 -4.52 -8.32
CA PHE A 27 -2.46 -3.62 -7.18
C PHE A 27 -1.89 -2.28 -7.61
N TYR A 28 -2.42 -1.22 -7.04
CA TYR A 28 -2.00 0.15 -7.33
C TYR A 28 -1.76 0.92 -6.05
N ILE A 29 -0.87 1.92 -6.13
CA ILE A 29 -0.77 2.98 -5.13
C ILE A 29 -1.14 4.26 -5.87
N LEU A 30 -2.02 5.05 -5.28
CA LEU A 30 -2.48 6.31 -5.84
C LEU A 30 -2.22 7.44 -4.84
N ALA A 31 -1.66 8.53 -5.32
CA ALA A 31 -1.46 9.75 -4.53
C ALA A 31 -1.91 10.93 -5.36
N GLU A 32 -2.67 11.83 -4.74
CA GLU A 32 -3.18 13.00 -5.44
C GLU A 32 -3.29 14.23 -4.55
N ASN A 33 -3.16 15.37 -5.18
CA ASN A 33 -3.51 16.66 -4.61
C ASN A 33 -4.24 17.48 -5.68
N ASP A 34 -4.43 18.79 -5.44
CA ASP A 34 -5.19 19.62 -6.36
C ASP A 34 -4.50 19.80 -7.71
N GLU A 35 -3.19 19.54 -7.80
CA GLU A 35 -2.41 19.77 -9.00
C GLU A 35 -2.19 18.53 -9.85
N GLN A 36 -2.12 17.36 -9.22
CA GLN A 36 -1.74 16.14 -9.95
C GLN A 36 -2.22 14.88 -9.26
N THR A 37 -2.35 13.83 -10.06
CA THR A 37 -2.65 12.47 -9.61
C THR A 37 -1.58 11.54 -10.15
N VAL A 38 -1.02 10.70 -9.29
CA VAL A 38 -0.02 9.70 -9.68
C VAL A 38 -0.52 8.33 -9.25
N THR A 39 -0.51 7.39 -10.19
CA THR A 39 -0.87 5.99 -9.95
C THR A 39 0.32 5.11 -10.31
N LEU A 40 0.68 4.19 -9.43
CA LEU A 40 1.81 3.29 -9.60
C LEU A 40 1.33 1.85 -9.46
N ILE A 41 1.92 0.95 -10.24
CA ILE A 41 1.59 -0.48 -10.17
C ILE A 41 2.49 -1.15 -9.15
N ALA A 42 1.90 -1.95 -8.26
CA ALA A 42 2.61 -2.68 -7.22
C ALA A 42 2.26 -4.17 -7.24
N GLU A 43 3.08 -4.97 -6.59
CA GLU A 43 2.78 -6.37 -6.34
C GLU A 43 2.14 -6.52 -4.96
N LYS A 44 1.35 -7.57 -4.78
CA LYS A 44 0.67 -7.85 -3.51
C LYS A 44 1.65 -7.85 -2.34
N PHE A 45 2.79 -8.51 -2.48
CA PHE A 45 3.77 -8.60 -1.39
C PHE A 45 4.36 -7.23 -1.04
N GLN A 46 4.43 -6.31 -2.01
CA GLN A 46 4.92 -4.95 -1.77
C GLN A 46 3.94 -4.17 -0.90
N ILE A 47 2.65 -4.34 -1.12
CA ILE A 47 1.62 -3.71 -0.27
C ILE A 47 1.65 -4.32 1.14
N GLN A 48 1.79 -5.65 1.25
CA GLN A 48 1.91 -6.31 2.55
C GLN A 48 3.12 -5.81 3.33
N SER A 49 4.27 -5.72 2.66
CA SER A 49 5.51 -5.24 3.27
C SER A 49 5.41 -3.77 3.68
N LEU A 50 4.80 -2.95 2.84
CA LEU A 50 4.57 -1.54 3.14
C LEU A 50 3.72 -1.39 4.40
N SER A 51 2.61 -2.11 4.49
CA SER A 51 1.71 -2.03 5.63
C SER A 51 2.41 -2.42 6.94
N ALA A 52 3.21 -3.49 6.90
CA ALA A 52 4.00 -3.90 8.07
C ALA A 52 5.06 -2.86 8.43
N GLY A 53 5.75 -2.34 7.41
CA GLY A 53 6.80 -1.33 7.59
C GLY A 53 6.26 -0.02 8.14
N ILE A 54 5.05 0.36 7.78
CA ILE A 54 4.41 1.59 8.28
C ILE A 54 4.24 1.54 9.79
N GLU A 55 3.70 0.45 10.34
CA GLU A 55 3.50 0.36 11.79
C GLU A 55 4.84 0.42 12.54
N GLN A 56 5.85 -0.30 12.05
CA GLN A 56 7.18 -0.26 12.63
C GLN A 56 7.77 1.15 12.59
N PHE A 57 7.63 1.83 11.47
CA PHE A 57 8.13 3.19 11.27
C PHE A 57 7.47 4.19 12.23
N LEU A 58 6.14 4.08 12.40
CA LEU A 58 5.41 4.96 13.32
C LEU A 58 5.78 4.71 14.78
N VAL A 59 6.07 3.48 15.16
CA VAL A 59 6.58 3.14 16.49
C VAL A 59 7.94 3.80 16.73
N GLU A 60 8.81 3.79 15.74
CA GLU A 60 10.13 4.43 15.83
C GLU A 60 10.01 5.95 16.00
N ILE A 61 9.10 6.58 15.25
CA ILE A 61 8.86 8.03 15.38
C ILE A 61 8.34 8.34 16.79
N ALA A 62 7.37 7.58 17.27
CA ALA A 62 6.80 7.79 18.61
C ALA A 62 7.85 7.65 19.70
N GLY A 63 8.80 6.74 19.55
CA GLY A 63 9.89 6.55 20.48
C GLY A 63 10.86 7.72 20.54
N LYS A 64 11.12 8.34 19.38
CA LYS A 64 12.02 9.49 19.26
C LYS A 64 11.34 10.80 19.63
N PHE A 65 10.05 10.92 19.45
CA PHE A 65 9.28 12.14 19.65
C PHE A 65 8.03 11.83 20.49
N PRO A 66 8.21 11.51 21.79
CA PRO A 66 7.09 11.03 22.61
C PRO A 66 6.01 12.07 22.88
N GLU A 67 6.28 13.34 22.60
CA GLU A 67 5.30 14.43 22.76
C GLU A 67 4.27 14.49 21.62
N LEU A 68 4.50 13.78 20.53
CA LEU A 68 3.57 13.78 19.40
C LEU A 68 2.29 13.04 19.74
N GLN A 69 1.18 13.53 19.22
CA GLN A 69 -0.09 12.82 19.32
C GLN A 69 -0.02 11.53 18.52
N GLU A 70 -0.75 10.53 18.97
CA GLU A 70 -0.82 9.26 18.25
C GLU A 70 -1.49 9.45 16.90
N ALA A 71 -0.91 8.84 15.87
CA ALA A 71 -1.48 8.85 14.53
C ALA A 71 -2.77 8.02 14.49
N SER A 72 -3.81 8.55 13.85
CA SER A 72 -5.08 7.85 13.70
C SER A 72 -5.00 6.80 12.58
N PRO A 73 -5.49 5.58 12.80
CA PRO A 73 -5.62 4.59 11.74
C PRO A 73 -6.92 4.72 10.95
N ASP A 74 -7.78 5.66 11.34
CA ASP A 74 -9.14 5.75 10.81
C ASP A 74 -9.16 6.19 9.35
N TYR A 75 -10.05 5.61 8.58
CA TYR A 75 -10.25 5.97 7.19
C TYR A 75 -11.70 5.75 6.78
N ASP A 76 -12.11 6.47 5.72
CA ASP A 76 -13.38 6.27 5.05
C ASP A 76 -13.13 5.37 3.83
N GLN A 77 -13.74 4.20 3.83
CA GLN A 77 -13.55 3.22 2.77
C GLN A 77 -13.87 3.80 1.38
N ASP A 78 -14.93 4.62 1.28
CA ASP A 78 -15.30 5.21 0.01
C ASP A 78 -14.21 6.15 -0.54
N VAL A 79 -13.49 6.82 0.36
CA VAL A 79 -12.37 7.69 -0.01
C VAL A 79 -11.16 6.85 -0.43
N MET A 80 -10.96 5.70 0.20
CA MET A 80 -9.79 4.86 -0.06
C MET A 80 -9.91 4.02 -1.32
N GLU A 81 -11.10 3.70 -1.76
CA GLU A 81 -11.28 2.89 -2.96
C GLU A 81 -10.82 3.64 -4.21
N ILE A 82 -10.10 2.92 -5.08
CA ILE A 82 -9.68 3.44 -6.39
C ILE A 82 -10.70 2.98 -7.42
N LYS A 83 -11.32 3.93 -8.10
CA LYS A 83 -12.32 3.65 -9.14
C LYS A 83 -11.66 3.67 -10.51
N PRO A 84 -11.79 2.59 -11.30
CA PRO A 84 -11.27 2.61 -12.67
C PRO A 84 -12.04 3.62 -13.54
N PRO A 85 -11.42 4.14 -14.63
CA PRO A 85 -10.11 3.72 -15.14
C PRO A 85 -8.95 4.31 -14.35
N VAL A 86 -7.80 3.66 -14.44
CA VAL A 86 -6.55 4.14 -13.87
C VAL A 86 -5.52 4.37 -14.98
N ASP A 87 -4.60 5.30 -14.73
CA ASP A 87 -3.54 5.64 -15.69
C ASP A 87 -2.17 5.52 -15.01
N PRO A 88 -1.63 4.28 -14.94
CA PRO A 88 -0.38 4.06 -14.21
C PRO A 88 0.81 4.75 -14.86
N LEU A 89 1.63 5.39 -14.03
CA LEU A 89 2.86 6.03 -14.48
C LEU A 89 3.98 5.01 -14.69
N PHE A 90 4.17 4.12 -13.72
CA PHE A 90 5.16 3.04 -13.82
C PHE A 90 4.87 1.96 -12.77
N ARG A 91 5.59 0.84 -12.90
CA ARG A 91 5.59 -0.23 -11.89
C ARG A 91 6.71 0.05 -10.90
N LEU A 92 6.39 0.01 -9.62
CA LEU A 92 7.37 0.31 -8.58
C LEU A 92 8.26 -0.91 -8.27
N THR A 93 9.48 -0.63 -7.79
CA THR A 93 10.39 -1.67 -7.29
C THR A 93 10.51 -1.60 -5.76
N ASP A 94 10.69 -0.42 -5.19
CA ASP A 94 10.81 -0.27 -3.74
C ASP A 94 10.14 1.01 -3.26
N ILE A 95 9.87 1.03 -1.95
CA ILE A 95 9.27 2.17 -1.26
C ILE A 95 10.08 2.41 0.01
N GLY A 96 10.70 3.58 0.11
CA GLY A 96 11.36 4.03 1.33
C GLY A 96 10.48 4.97 2.12
N LEU A 97 10.65 5.00 3.43
CA LEU A 97 9.93 5.90 4.33
C LEU A 97 10.93 6.81 5.03
N GLY A 98 10.68 8.12 4.99
CA GLY A 98 11.44 9.13 5.70
C GLY A 98 10.54 10.01 6.54
N TYR A 99 11.10 10.70 7.52
CA TYR A 99 10.34 11.57 8.40
C TYR A 99 10.99 12.95 8.48
N ASN A 100 10.19 13.98 8.24
CA ASN A 100 10.59 15.37 8.43
C ASN A 100 10.01 15.85 9.76
N ALA A 101 10.88 15.94 10.78
CA ALA A 101 10.45 16.29 12.15
C ALA A 101 10.01 17.76 12.25
N ASP A 102 10.58 18.64 11.45
CA ASP A 102 10.23 20.07 11.49
C ASP A 102 8.80 20.31 11.05
N GLU A 103 8.32 19.54 10.09
CA GLU A 103 6.97 19.67 9.56
C GLU A 103 6.00 18.59 10.05
N ASP A 104 6.51 17.60 10.78
CA ASP A 104 5.74 16.41 11.18
C ASP A 104 5.07 15.75 9.96
N MET A 105 5.87 15.48 8.94
CA MET A 105 5.41 14.85 7.70
C MET A 105 6.26 13.62 7.38
N VAL A 106 5.60 12.62 6.82
CA VAL A 106 6.28 11.41 6.31
C VAL A 106 6.45 11.55 4.81
N ILE A 107 7.60 11.11 4.30
CA ILE A 107 7.88 11.11 2.86
C ILE A 107 8.02 9.66 2.41
N LEU A 108 7.15 9.25 1.46
CA LEU A 108 7.34 7.99 0.75
C LEU A 108 8.20 8.27 -0.47
N VAL A 109 9.29 7.53 -0.62
CA VAL A 109 10.18 7.63 -1.79
C VAL A 109 10.04 6.34 -2.58
N ILE A 110 9.47 6.43 -3.76
CA ILE A 110 9.10 5.27 -4.57
C ILE A 110 9.90 5.29 -5.87
N HIS A 111 10.60 4.17 -6.14
CA HIS A 111 11.41 4.03 -7.33
C HIS A 111 10.75 3.13 -8.37
N GLU A 112 10.96 3.48 -9.62
CA GLU A 112 10.48 2.71 -10.76
C GLU A 112 11.28 1.41 -10.92
N LEU A 113 10.56 0.33 -11.26
CA LEU A 113 11.19 -0.94 -11.65
C LEU A 113 11.72 -0.80 -13.08
N MET A 114 13.03 -0.94 -13.23
CA MET A 114 13.68 -0.84 -14.54
C MET A 114 14.07 -2.23 -15.07
N PRO A 115 13.96 -2.46 -16.37
CA PRO A 115 14.45 -3.71 -16.97
C PRO A 115 15.96 -3.85 -16.79
N ASP A 116 16.42 -5.09 -16.67
CA ASP A 116 17.85 -5.38 -16.59
C ASP A 116 18.59 -4.84 -17.81
N GLY A 117 19.78 -4.29 -17.59
CA GLY A 117 20.61 -3.73 -18.65
C GLY A 117 20.21 -2.33 -19.11
N THR A 118 19.24 -1.71 -18.44
CA THR A 118 18.84 -0.34 -18.73
C THR A 118 19.86 0.62 -18.14
N GLU A 119 20.32 1.59 -18.93
CA GLU A 119 21.24 2.61 -18.48
C GLU A 119 20.55 3.84 -17.88
N GLU A 120 19.25 4.00 -18.15
CA GLU A 120 18.48 5.12 -17.61
C GLU A 120 18.29 4.99 -16.11
N GLU A 121 18.30 6.13 -15.42
CA GLU A 121 17.97 6.15 -13.99
C GLU A 121 16.46 5.92 -13.80
N PRO A 122 16.09 5.18 -12.76
CA PRO A 122 14.67 4.93 -12.52
C PRO A 122 13.92 6.23 -12.19
N GLY A 123 12.65 6.26 -12.56
CA GLY A 123 11.75 7.31 -12.12
C GLY A 123 11.61 7.30 -10.59
N ILE A 124 11.37 8.46 -10.03
CA ILE A 124 11.22 8.65 -8.59
C ILE A 124 9.94 9.44 -8.32
N VAL A 125 9.13 8.96 -7.38
CA VAL A 125 7.97 9.69 -6.87
C VAL A 125 8.15 9.88 -5.38
N ARG A 126 8.05 11.13 -4.91
CA ARG A 126 8.10 11.47 -3.49
C ARG A 126 6.73 11.98 -3.07
N ILE A 127 6.18 11.39 -2.02
CA ILE A 127 4.84 11.72 -1.55
C ILE A 127 4.95 12.14 -0.09
N TRP A 128 4.52 13.36 0.21
CA TRP A 128 4.50 13.91 1.57
C TRP A 128 3.11 13.74 2.16
N CYS A 129 3.01 13.03 3.27
CA CYS A 129 1.73 12.78 3.94
C CYS A 129 1.87 12.92 5.45
N THR A 130 0.73 13.05 6.13
CA THR A 130 0.72 13.05 7.60
C THR A 130 0.92 11.63 8.13
N ARG A 131 1.32 11.51 9.39
CA ARG A 131 1.43 10.21 10.06
C ARG A 131 0.10 9.46 10.07
N SER A 132 -1.01 10.19 10.24
CA SER A 132 -2.34 9.58 10.19
C SER A 132 -2.71 9.10 8.80
N GLN A 133 -2.40 9.85 7.75
CA GLN A 133 -2.60 9.40 6.37
C GLN A 133 -1.80 8.13 6.10
N LEU A 134 -0.57 8.08 6.56
CA LEU A 134 0.28 6.90 6.40
C LEU A 134 -0.29 5.69 7.12
N ARG A 135 -0.74 5.88 8.35
CA ARG A 135 -1.30 4.78 9.15
C ARG A 135 -2.60 4.25 8.54
N ALA A 136 -3.46 5.15 8.07
CA ALA A 136 -4.68 4.76 7.36
C ALA A 136 -4.35 3.96 6.09
N LEU A 137 -3.33 4.38 5.34
CA LEU A 137 -2.86 3.65 4.17
C LEU A 137 -2.44 2.22 4.54
N GLY A 138 -1.69 2.07 5.62
CA GLY A 138 -1.23 0.76 6.08
C GLY A 138 -2.38 -0.16 6.47
N HIS A 139 -3.32 0.35 7.24
CA HIS A 139 -4.49 -0.42 7.68
C HIS A 139 -5.40 -0.80 6.50
N TRP A 140 -5.65 0.14 5.61
CA TRP A 140 -6.43 -0.13 4.40
C TRP A 140 -5.72 -1.12 3.49
N GLY A 141 -4.39 -1.02 3.36
CA GLY A 141 -3.59 -1.94 2.54
C GLY A 141 -3.76 -3.39 2.95
N ILE A 142 -3.80 -3.67 4.25
CA ILE A 142 -4.05 -5.03 4.76
C ILE A 142 -5.45 -5.50 4.36
N GLU A 143 -6.44 -4.64 4.48
CA GLU A 143 -7.81 -4.93 4.06
C GLU A 143 -7.86 -5.31 2.57
N VAL A 144 -7.22 -4.51 1.72
CA VAL A 144 -7.17 -4.75 0.28
C VAL A 144 -6.50 -6.06 -0.06
N VAL A 145 -5.37 -6.35 0.58
CA VAL A 145 -4.62 -7.59 0.37
C VAL A 145 -5.47 -8.80 0.71
N ASN A 146 -6.26 -8.72 1.78
CA ASN A 146 -7.08 -9.86 2.25
C ASN A 146 -8.34 -10.07 1.43
N ARG A 147 -8.86 -9.05 0.75
CA ARG A 147 -10.11 -9.14 -0.01
C ARG A 147 -10.08 -10.12 -1.17
N GLY A 148 -8.94 -10.33 -1.80
CA GLY A 148 -8.83 -11.17 -2.96
C GLY A 148 -8.77 -12.65 -2.69
N ARG A 149 -8.73 -13.06 -1.43
CA ARG A 149 -8.68 -14.46 -1.08
C ARG A 149 -10.06 -15.09 -1.25
N PRO A 150 -10.15 -16.24 -1.95
CA PRO A 150 -11.41 -16.96 -1.99
C PRO A 150 -11.88 -17.28 -0.57
N ILE A 151 -13.18 -17.17 -0.35
CA ILE A 151 -13.77 -17.48 0.95
C ILE A 151 -14.21 -18.93 0.94
N CYS A 152 -13.79 -19.70 1.96
CA CYS A 152 -14.23 -21.09 2.11
C CYS A 152 -15.74 -21.12 2.38
N PRO A 153 -16.54 -21.80 1.54
CA PRO A 153 -18.00 -21.82 1.71
C PRO A 153 -18.45 -22.55 2.98
N GLN A 154 -17.56 -23.32 3.59
CA GLN A 154 -17.88 -24.08 4.79
C GLN A 154 -17.66 -23.31 6.08
N CYS A 155 -16.53 -22.60 6.20
CA CYS A 155 -16.18 -21.93 7.45
C CYS A 155 -16.15 -20.40 7.34
N GLY A 156 -16.27 -19.84 6.14
CA GLY A 156 -16.28 -18.38 5.94
C GLY A 156 -14.92 -17.72 6.08
N GLN A 157 -13.85 -18.48 6.20
CA GLN A 157 -12.50 -17.95 6.34
C GLN A 157 -11.83 -17.83 4.98
N PRO A 158 -10.94 -16.82 4.78
CA PRO A 158 -10.19 -16.73 3.54
C PRO A 158 -9.30 -17.95 3.31
N GLU A 159 -9.26 -18.41 2.06
CA GLU A 159 -8.40 -19.51 1.66
C GLU A 159 -7.07 -18.99 1.14
N GLU A 160 -5.97 -19.68 1.53
CA GLU A 160 -4.67 -19.42 0.93
C GLU A 160 -4.62 -20.04 -0.47
N PRO A 161 -3.73 -19.57 -1.37
CA PRO A 161 -3.63 -20.12 -2.72
C PRO A 161 -3.39 -21.64 -2.74
N GLU A 162 -2.67 -22.16 -1.77
CA GLU A 162 -2.37 -23.59 -1.61
C GLU A 162 -3.46 -24.34 -0.83
N GLY A 163 -4.56 -23.66 -0.48
CA GLY A 163 -5.64 -24.23 0.32
C GLY A 163 -5.45 -23.96 1.81
N HIS A 164 -6.42 -24.37 2.60
CA HIS A 164 -6.37 -24.23 4.05
C HIS A 164 -7.07 -25.41 4.73
N PHE A 165 -6.76 -25.60 6.00
CA PHE A 165 -7.48 -26.57 6.83
C PHE A 165 -8.85 -25.98 7.21
N CYS A 166 -9.92 -26.70 6.84
CA CYS A 166 -11.29 -26.27 7.14
C CYS A 166 -11.94 -27.28 8.06
N VAL A 167 -12.10 -26.92 9.33
CA VAL A 167 -12.67 -27.80 10.35
C VAL A 167 -14.09 -28.21 9.98
N LYS A 168 -14.91 -27.28 9.52
CA LYS A 168 -16.31 -27.57 9.17
C LYS A 168 -16.44 -28.48 7.96
N LYS A 169 -15.65 -28.22 6.92
CA LYS A 169 -15.70 -28.97 5.68
C LYS A 169 -15.21 -30.38 5.85
N ASN A 170 -14.17 -30.57 6.64
CA ASN A 170 -13.49 -31.88 6.77
C ASN A 170 -13.91 -32.65 8.02
N GLY A 171 -14.80 -32.09 8.86
CA GLY A 171 -15.18 -32.73 10.12
C GLY A 171 -13.98 -33.01 11.01
N GLY A 172 -12.99 -32.12 10.99
CA GLY A 172 -11.73 -32.32 11.67
C GLY A 172 -10.65 -32.93 10.81
N HIS A 173 -10.97 -33.32 9.57
CA HIS A 173 -9.99 -33.91 8.64
C HIS A 173 -9.28 -32.80 7.87
N LYS A 174 -8.06 -33.11 7.47
CA LYS A 174 -7.29 -32.18 6.66
C LYS A 174 -7.91 -32.01 5.27
N ARG A 175 -8.02 -30.80 4.82
CA ARG A 175 -8.46 -30.51 3.47
C ARG A 175 -7.34 -30.77 2.48
N ASN A 176 -7.68 -31.42 1.36
CA ASN A 176 -6.75 -31.68 0.26
C ASN A 176 -6.93 -30.65 -0.86
#